data_4b8e2d5ffc415668b6fea65a6155d853
#
_entry.id   4b8e2d5ffc415668b6fea65a6155d853
#
_cell.length_a   1.000
_cell.length_b   1.000
_cell.length_c   1.000
_cell.angle_alpha   90.00
_cell.angle_beta   90.00
_cell.angle_gamma   90.00
#
_symmetry.space_group_name_H-M   'P 1'
#
loop_
_entity.id
_entity.type
_entity.pdbx_description
1 polymer ?
#
loop_
_entity_poly.entity_id
_entity_poly.type
_entity_poly.pdbx_seq_one_letter_code
_entity_poly.pdbx_strand_id
1 'polypeptide(L)'
;MDATAKKDLKIKALNVRKSIIEGVHAAKAGHPGGSLSCTDILTYLYFKEMNIDPQNPKMEERDRFVLSKGHAAPALYGVLAERGYFDK
;
A
#
# COMPACT_ATOMS: atom_id res chain seq x y z
N MET A 1 -7.12 -18.52 -2.64
CA MET A 1 -5.74 -18.01 -2.87
C MET A 1 -4.76 -19.14 -2.63
N ASP A 2 -3.89 -19.43 -3.59
CA ASP A 2 -2.92 -20.51 -3.44
C ASP A 2 -1.69 -20.08 -2.62
N ALA A 3 -0.80 -21.03 -2.33
CA ALA A 3 0.39 -20.78 -1.51
C ALA A 3 1.35 -19.79 -2.16
N THR A 4 1.48 -19.80 -3.48
CA THR A 4 2.35 -18.88 -4.22
C THR A 4 1.83 -17.46 -4.12
N ALA A 5 0.51 -17.26 -4.30
CA ALA A 5 -0.12 -15.95 -4.18
C ALA A 5 0.01 -15.40 -2.75
N LYS A 6 -0.19 -16.25 -1.74
CA LYS A 6 0.00 -15.85 -0.34
C LYS A 6 1.42 -15.38 -0.06
N LYS A 7 2.41 -16.13 -0.55
CA LYS A 7 3.81 -15.79 -0.37
C LYS A 7 4.14 -14.45 -1.03
N ASP A 8 3.64 -14.24 -2.25
CA ASP A 8 3.86 -13.00 -2.98
C ASP A 8 3.27 -11.81 -2.23
N LEU A 9 2.03 -11.94 -1.71
CA LEU A 9 1.40 -10.89 -0.92
C LEU A 9 2.18 -10.58 0.35
N LYS A 10 2.74 -11.61 1.02
CA LYS A 10 3.57 -11.38 2.20
C LYS A 10 4.83 -10.59 1.88
N ILE A 11 5.46 -10.87 0.75
CA ILE A 11 6.64 -10.13 0.30
C ILE A 11 6.27 -8.68 0.00
N LYS A 12 5.15 -8.46 -0.69
CA LYS A 12 4.66 -7.10 -0.97
C LYS A 12 4.40 -6.34 0.33
N ALA A 13 3.75 -6.99 1.30
CA ALA A 13 3.48 -6.35 2.60
C ALA A 13 4.76 -5.99 3.33
N LEU A 14 5.78 -6.83 3.29
CA LEU A 14 7.08 -6.52 3.89
C LEU A 14 7.72 -5.30 3.23
N ASN A 15 7.64 -5.21 1.90
CA ASN A 15 8.18 -4.07 1.17
C ASN A 15 7.44 -2.78 1.53
N VAL A 16 6.12 -2.85 1.70
CA VAL A 16 5.32 -1.70 2.14
C VAL A 16 5.73 -1.27 3.55
N ARG A 17 5.93 -2.22 4.46
CA ARG A 17 6.38 -1.91 5.83
C ARG A 17 7.74 -1.22 5.84
N LYS A 18 8.66 -1.68 5.01
CA LYS A 18 9.96 -1.00 4.87
C LYS A 18 9.77 0.44 4.41
N SER A 19 8.92 0.65 3.41
CA SER A 19 8.64 2.00 2.89
C SER A 19 8.06 2.91 3.96
N ILE A 20 7.18 2.39 4.83
CA ILE A 20 6.59 3.15 5.93
C ILE A 20 7.68 3.63 6.89
N ILE A 21 8.54 2.71 7.33
CA ILE A 21 9.60 3.04 8.27
C ILE A 21 10.58 4.05 7.65
N GLU A 22 10.98 3.84 6.42
CA GLU A 22 11.89 4.74 5.72
C GLU A 22 11.27 6.13 5.56
N GLY A 23 10.00 6.19 5.16
CA GLY A 23 9.30 7.45 4.95
C GLY A 23 9.13 8.23 6.24
N VAL A 24 8.72 7.59 7.33
CA VAL A 24 8.54 8.23 8.63
C VAL A 24 9.89 8.71 9.16
N HIS A 25 10.93 7.91 9.01
CA HIS A 25 12.28 8.29 9.45
C HIS A 25 12.81 9.48 8.65
N ALA A 26 12.66 9.47 7.33
CA ALA A 26 13.14 10.55 6.46
C ALA A 26 12.42 11.86 6.75
N ALA A 27 11.12 11.81 7.02
CA ALA A 27 10.33 12.99 7.35
C ALA A 27 10.56 13.49 8.77
N LYS A 28 11.16 12.66 9.62
CA LYS A 28 11.37 12.94 11.06
C LYS A 28 10.05 13.29 11.77
N ALA A 29 8.96 12.72 11.28
CA ALA A 29 7.61 12.98 11.80
C ALA A 29 6.70 11.82 11.44
N GLY A 30 5.61 11.69 12.20
CA GLY A 30 4.58 10.71 11.93
C GLY A 30 4.57 9.57 12.93
N HIS A 31 3.53 8.75 12.82
CA HIS A 31 3.29 7.62 13.72
C HIS A 31 3.20 6.33 12.89
N PRO A 32 4.24 5.48 12.92
CA PRO A 32 4.23 4.27 12.09
C PRO A 32 3.19 3.24 12.48
N GLY A 33 2.75 3.23 13.75
CA GLY A 33 1.83 2.21 14.25
C GLY A 33 0.55 2.08 13.45
N GLY A 34 -0.11 3.21 13.17
CA GLY A 34 -1.35 3.22 12.38
C GLY A 34 -1.16 2.72 10.96
N SER A 35 -0.05 3.08 10.33
CA SER A 35 0.29 2.61 8.98
C SER A 35 0.62 1.12 8.98
N LEU A 36 1.42 0.68 9.95
CA LEU A 36 1.81 -0.73 10.04
C LEU A 36 0.60 -1.62 10.29
N SER A 37 -0.37 -1.15 11.10
CA SER A 37 -1.54 -1.97 11.42
C SER A 37 -2.46 -2.22 10.22
N CYS A 38 -2.50 -1.34 9.24
CA CYS A 38 -3.38 -1.51 8.07
C CYS A 38 -2.65 -2.01 6.82
N THR A 39 -1.34 -2.30 6.92
CA THR A 39 -0.52 -2.71 5.78
C THR A 39 -1.06 -3.95 5.06
N ASP A 40 -1.44 -4.98 5.80
CA ASP A 40 -1.91 -6.24 5.18
C ASP A 40 -3.21 -6.02 4.41
N ILE A 41 -4.13 -5.25 4.97
CA ILE A 41 -5.40 -4.94 4.32
C ILE A 41 -5.14 -4.17 3.02
N LEU A 42 -4.34 -3.11 3.07
CA LEU A 42 -4.03 -2.30 1.90
C LEU A 42 -3.31 -3.11 0.83
N THR A 43 -2.35 -3.95 1.23
CA THR A 43 -1.62 -4.78 0.29
C THR A 43 -2.57 -5.74 -0.44
N TYR A 44 -3.47 -6.39 0.29
CA TYR A 44 -4.44 -7.29 -0.32
C TYR A 44 -5.34 -6.55 -1.30
N LEU A 45 -5.85 -5.38 -0.92
CA LEU A 45 -6.75 -4.60 -1.78
C LEU A 45 -6.05 -4.19 -3.08
N TYR A 46 -4.85 -3.63 -2.99
CA TYR A 46 -4.17 -3.09 -4.18
C TYR A 46 -3.51 -4.14 -5.06
N PHE A 47 -3.17 -5.30 -4.52
CA PHE A 47 -2.49 -6.34 -5.31
C PHE A 47 -3.41 -7.48 -5.72
N LYS A 48 -4.59 -7.61 -5.12
CA LYS A 48 -5.45 -8.77 -5.39
C LYS A 48 -6.89 -8.41 -5.69
N GLU A 49 -7.53 -7.62 -4.83
CA GLU A 49 -8.98 -7.44 -4.87
C GLU A 49 -9.47 -6.31 -5.78
N MET A 50 -8.79 -5.16 -5.75
CA MET A 50 -9.28 -3.98 -6.45
C MET A 50 -9.09 -4.05 -7.96
N ASN A 51 -10.10 -3.58 -8.69
CA ASN A 51 -10.00 -3.38 -10.15
C ASN A 51 -9.31 -2.06 -10.40
N ILE A 52 -8.00 -2.10 -10.59
CA ILE A 52 -7.17 -0.91 -10.80
C ILE A 52 -6.09 -1.20 -11.83
N ASP A 53 -5.55 -0.13 -12.41
CA ASP A 53 -4.42 -0.21 -13.34
C ASP A 53 -3.51 1.00 -13.11
N PRO A 54 -2.30 0.81 -12.56
CA PRO A 54 -1.36 1.91 -12.33
C PRO A 54 -0.96 2.66 -13.59
N GLN A 55 -1.05 2.00 -14.76
CA GLN A 55 -0.73 2.64 -16.03
C GLN A 55 -1.88 3.51 -16.53
N ASN A 56 -3.09 3.35 -15.96
CA ASN A 56 -4.26 4.16 -16.29
C ASN A 56 -4.99 4.53 -14.98
N PRO A 57 -4.38 5.40 -14.15
CA PRO A 57 -4.91 5.67 -12.81
C PRO A 57 -6.25 6.39 -12.79
N LYS A 58 -6.69 6.92 -13.92
CA LYS A 58 -7.96 7.66 -14.02
C LYS A 58 -9.06 6.90 -14.75
N MET A 59 -8.90 5.61 -15.02
CA MET A 59 -9.94 4.85 -15.71
C MET A 59 -11.26 4.90 -14.93
N GLU A 60 -12.38 5.00 -15.64
CA GLU A 60 -13.68 5.17 -14.99
C GLU A 60 -14.16 3.95 -14.22
N GLU A 61 -13.84 2.76 -14.71
CA GLU A 61 -14.27 1.49 -14.12
C GLU A 61 -13.43 1.09 -12.89
N ARG A 62 -12.47 1.92 -12.51
CA ARG A 62 -11.58 1.55 -11.39
C ARG A 62 -12.30 1.54 -10.06
N ASP A 63 -11.85 0.66 -9.19
CA ASP A 63 -12.24 0.71 -7.79
C ASP A 63 -11.56 1.91 -7.12
N ARG A 64 -12.25 2.52 -6.18
CA ARG A 64 -11.76 3.70 -5.47
C ARG A 64 -11.60 3.39 -4.01
N PHE A 65 -10.52 3.90 -3.44
CA PHE A 65 -10.21 3.72 -2.02
C PHE A 65 -10.19 5.08 -1.33
N VAL A 66 -10.84 5.15 -0.17
CA VAL A 66 -10.83 6.36 0.66
C VAL A 66 -10.27 5.98 2.03
N LEU A 67 -9.18 6.64 2.42
CA LEU A 67 -8.54 6.38 3.71
C LEU A 67 -9.10 7.36 4.75
N SER A 68 -9.88 6.83 5.69
CA SER A 68 -10.45 7.64 6.79
C SER A 68 -9.49 7.81 7.95
N LYS A 69 -8.39 7.09 7.95
CA LYS A 69 -7.39 7.08 9.01
C LYS A 69 -6.18 7.89 8.54
N GLY A 70 -6.22 9.20 8.76
CA GLY A 70 -5.20 10.13 8.27
C GLY A 70 -3.78 9.80 8.70
N HIS A 71 -3.59 9.30 9.92
CA HIS A 71 -2.28 8.92 10.43
C HIS A 71 -1.65 7.74 9.67
N ALA A 72 -2.43 7.03 8.86
CA ALA A 72 -1.95 5.91 8.07
C ALA A 72 -1.60 6.29 6.63
N ALA A 73 -1.55 7.58 6.29
CA ALA A 73 -1.16 8.02 4.95
C ALA A 73 0.16 7.41 4.47
N PRO A 74 1.20 7.24 5.31
CA PRO A 74 2.42 6.56 4.86
C PRO A 74 2.19 5.16 4.32
N ALA A 75 1.24 4.40 4.88
CA ALA A 75 0.90 3.06 4.37
C ALA A 75 0.29 3.15 2.98
N LEU A 76 -0.61 4.09 2.75
CA LEU A 76 -1.23 4.27 1.44
C LEU A 76 -0.19 4.67 0.41
N TYR A 77 0.69 5.63 0.72
CA TYR A 77 1.76 6.02 -0.18
C TYR A 77 2.70 4.85 -0.47
N GLY A 78 3.06 4.07 0.55
CA GLY A 78 3.92 2.90 0.39
C GLY A 78 3.31 1.85 -0.53
N VAL A 79 2.03 1.56 -0.36
CA VAL A 79 1.33 0.58 -1.19
C VAL A 79 1.19 1.07 -2.63
N LEU A 80 0.89 2.36 -2.83
CA LEU A 80 0.77 2.92 -4.18
C LEU A 80 2.11 2.86 -4.92
N ALA A 81 3.21 3.20 -4.24
CA ALA A 81 4.54 3.12 -4.83
C ALA A 81 4.90 1.68 -5.18
N GLU A 82 4.66 0.73 -4.27
CA GLU A 82 4.96 -0.68 -4.49
C GLU A 82 4.13 -1.25 -5.64
N ARG A 83 2.88 -0.79 -5.79
CA ARG A 83 1.99 -1.22 -6.86
C ARG A 83 2.37 -0.62 -8.21
N GLY A 84 3.17 0.44 -8.25
CA GLY A 84 3.69 1.03 -9.46
C GLY A 84 3.05 2.32 -9.90
N TYR A 85 2.32 3.02 -9.02
CA TYR A 85 1.72 4.31 -9.38
C TYR A 85 2.75 5.44 -9.48
N PHE A 86 3.84 5.35 -8.72
CA PHE A 86 4.95 6.30 -8.78
C PHE A 86 6.19 5.67 -8.18
N ASP A 87 7.33 6.31 -8.37
CA ASP A 87 8.61 5.83 -7.84
C ASP A 87 8.72 6.08 -6.33
N LYS A 88 9.35 5.15 -5.64
CA LYS A 88 9.64 5.32 -4.23
C LYS A 88 10.66 6.42 -4.03
#